data_fbb8d2c8a5d89a082baa4c05db05ed28
#
_entry.id   fbb8d2c8a5d89a082baa4c05db05ed28
#
_cell.length_a   1.000
_cell.length_b   1.000
_cell.length_c   1.000
_cell.angle_alpha   90.00
_cell.angle_beta   90.00
_cell.angle_gamma   90.00
#
_symmetry.space_group_name_H-M   'P 1'
#
loop_
_entity.id
_entity.type
_entity.pdbx_description
1 polymer ?
#
loop_
_entity_poly.entity_id
_entity_poly.type
_entity_poly.pdbx_seq_one_letter_code
_entity_poly.pdbx_strand_id
1 'polypeptide(L)'
;MAKNIFVVCEQRDNKIQNVSLELLGVANELAAVTKEKVCAVVLGDKIKEAAKELAGYGADIIYVVEDKELKYYLTEQYSQAVYQVLKTYEPNIVLYGATSIGRDLAPRLSARLRTGLTADCTKLEADEQGNLYMTRPAFGGNLFATIVCPDHRPQMSTVRGGVMKKREFDAGRKAEIVEVKVNWDKSRFAVSVVEEVLAEKSAESIDDAKFLVSCGRGVKNNLEKVAAFAKSIGATTSSSRALVDSGLMPSEKQVGQTGKTVRPQVYMALGISGAVQPVSYTHLT
;
A
#
# COMPACT_ATOMS: atom_id res chain seq x y z
N MET A 1 24.35 0.53 15.02
CA MET A 1 23.29 -0.51 15.04
C MET A 1 22.07 0.07 14.35
N ALA A 2 21.45 -0.69 13.48
CA ALA A 2 20.19 -0.31 12.82
C ALA A 2 19.11 -0.02 13.87
N LYS A 3 18.36 1.08 13.70
CA LYS A 3 17.34 1.55 14.67
C LYS A 3 16.16 2.14 13.94
N ASN A 4 15.01 2.11 14.62
CA ASN A 4 13.77 2.73 14.20
C ASN A 4 13.02 1.95 13.11
N ILE A 5 11.72 2.18 13.09
CA ILE A 5 10.79 1.57 12.17
C ILE A 5 10.40 2.62 11.14
N PHE A 6 10.75 2.36 9.89
CA PHE A 6 10.46 3.26 8.77
C PHE A 6 9.23 2.79 8.01
N VAL A 7 8.36 3.74 7.68
CA VAL A 7 7.22 3.56 6.79
C VAL A 7 7.46 4.40 5.55
N VAL A 8 7.61 3.76 4.40
CA VAL A 8 7.67 4.45 3.11
C VAL A 8 6.24 4.76 2.69
N CYS A 9 5.86 6.02 2.86
CA CYS A 9 4.50 6.49 2.65
C CYS A 9 4.25 6.75 1.17
N GLU A 10 3.13 6.25 0.67
CA GLU A 10 2.64 6.52 -0.68
C GLU A 10 1.77 7.77 -0.70
N GLN A 11 1.88 8.53 -1.77
CA GLN A 11 1.04 9.68 -2.06
C GLN A 11 0.59 9.68 -3.51
N ARG A 12 -0.52 10.33 -3.81
CA ARG A 12 -0.97 10.70 -5.16
C ARG A 12 -1.50 12.12 -5.11
N ASP A 13 -1.05 12.96 -6.03
CA ASP A 13 -1.45 14.37 -6.12
C ASP A 13 -1.32 15.10 -4.76
N ASN A 14 -0.20 14.84 -4.07
CA ASN A 14 0.09 15.36 -2.72
C ASN A 14 -0.94 14.95 -1.64
N LYS A 15 -1.64 13.84 -1.84
CA LYS A 15 -2.52 13.22 -0.84
C LYS A 15 -1.94 11.90 -0.37
N ILE A 16 -1.72 11.79 0.93
CA ILE A 16 -1.25 10.54 1.53
C ILE A 16 -2.30 9.45 1.36
N GLN A 17 -1.86 8.27 0.93
CA GLN A 17 -2.75 7.15 0.70
C GLN A 17 -3.06 6.39 2.00
N ASN A 18 -4.27 5.85 2.10
CA ASN A 18 -4.75 5.14 3.29
C ASN A 18 -3.81 4.03 3.76
N VAL A 19 -3.20 3.28 2.84
CA VAL A 19 -2.24 2.22 3.17
C VAL A 19 -1.08 2.75 4.02
N SER A 20 -0.61 3.97 3.77
CA SER A 20 0.45 4.60 4.56
C SER A 20 0.01 4.88 6.00
N LEU A 21 -1.24 5.29 6.20
CA LEU A 21 -1.82 5.54 7.51
C LEU A 21 -2.02 4.24 8.30
N GLU A 22 -2.41 3.17 7.63
CA GLU A 22 -2.50 1.81 8.19
C GLU A 22 -1.11 1.32 8.63
N LEU A 23 -0.09 1.53 7.80
CA LEU A 23 1.29 1.17 8.11
C LEU A 23 1.84 1.94 9.31
N LEU A 24 1.52 3.21 9.46
CA LEU A 24 1.87 3.98 10.67
C LEU A 24 1.17 3.40 11.90
N GLY A 25 -0.07 2.91 11.76
CA GLY A 25 -0.78 2.22 12.83
C GLY A 25 -0.01 1.02 13.34
N VAL A 26 0.29 0.06 12.48
CA VAL A 26 1.05 -1.16 12.86
C VAL A 26 2.49 -0.83 13.27
N ALA A 27 3.14 0.16 12.66
CA ALA A 27 4.47 0.59 13.08
C ALA A 27 4.50 1.08 14.53
N ASN A 28 3.45 1.78 15.00
CA ASN A 28 3.33 2.18 16.41
C ASN A 28 3.10 0.98 17.34
N GLU A 29 2.37 -0.07 16.90
CA GLU A 29 2.22 -1.30 17.67
C GLU A 29 3.57 -2.02 17.82
N LEU A 30 4.34 -2.14 16.75
CA LEU A 30 5.69 -2.70 16.77
C LEU A 30 6.64 -1.85 17.64
N ALA A 31 6.58 -0.53 17.53
CA ALA A 31 7.39 0.41 18.31
C ALA A 31 7.12 0.32 19.81
N ALA A 32 5.89 0.00 20.21
CA ALA A 32 5.55 -0.22 21.62
C ALA A 32 6.30 -1.42 22.23
N VAL A 33 6.63 -2.43 21.42
CA VAL A 33 7.41 -3.61 21.82
C VAL A 33 8.91 -3.33 21.73
N THR A 34 9.38 -2.87 20.56
CA THR A 34 10.82 -2.69 20.28
C THR A 34 11.43 -1.45 20.95
N LYS A 35 10.61 -0.53 21.47
CA LYS A 35 11.00 0.77 22.04
C LYS A 35 11.72 1.68 21.04
N GLU A 36 11.48 1.49 19.76
CA GLU A 36 12.01 2.27 18.66
C GLU A 36 11.06 3.40 18.24
N LYS A 37 11.58 4.41 17.54
CA LYS A 37 10.75 5.49 16.97
C LYS A 37 10.10 5.05 15.66
N VAL A 38 8.92 5.60 15.38
CA VAL A 38 8.25 5.47 14.10
C VAL A 38 8.65 6.63 13.19
N CYS A 39 9.22 6.30 12.04
CA CYS A 39 9.69 7.26 11.06
C CYS A 39 8.91 7.13 9.76
N ALA A 40 8.31 8.22 9.29
CA ALA A 40 7.68 8.26 7.98
C ALA A 40 8.68 8.77 6.94
N VAL A 41 8.73 8.15 5.76
CA VAL A 41 9.51 8.63 4.60
C VAL A 41 8.52 9.01 3.51
N VAL A 42 8.50 10.27 3.13
CA VAL A 42 7.55 10.82 2.16
C VAL A 42 8.31 11.48 1.01
N LEU A 43 7.92 11.12 -0.21
CA LEU A 43 8.54 11.62 -1.43
C LEU A 43 7.51 12.29 -2.35
N GLY A 44 7.87 13.40 -2.95
CA GLY A 44 6.98 14.06 -3.91
C GLY A 44 7.49 15.43 -4.37
N ASP A 45 6.70 16.07 -5.23
CA ASP A 45 6.86 17.48 -5.58
C ASP A 45 5.87 18.28 -4.73
N LYS A 46 6.37 19.26 -3.95
CA LYS A 46 5.56 20.08 -3.01
C LYS A 46 4.80 19.27 -1.95
N ILE A 47 5.40 18.19 -1.46
CA ILE A 47 4.75 17.24 -0.53
C ILE A 47 4.83 17.66 0.94
N LYS A 48 5.66 18.63 1.29
CA LYS A 48 5.99 19.00 2.67
C LYS A 48 4.76 19.34 3.54
N GLU A 49 3.80 20.05 2.97
CA GLU A 49 2.59 20.41 3.73
C GLU A 49 1.73 19.18 4.03
N ALA A 50 1.50 18.31 3.04
CA ALA A 50 0.75 17.08 3.24
C ALA A 50 1.46 16.11 4.20
N ALA A 51 2.79 16.10 4.22
CA ALA A 51 3.56 15.24 5.10
C ALA A 51 3.32 15.54 6.59
N LYS A 52 2.95 16.77 6.95
CA LYS A 52 2.72 17.16 8.36
C LYS A 52 1.60 16.37 9.03
N GLU A 53 0.59 15.94 8.28
CA GLU A 53 -0.52 15.16 8.82
C GLU A 53 -0.08 13.82 9.41
N LEU A 54 1.04 13.25 8.94
CA LEU A 54 1.55 11.97 9.43
C LEU A 54 1.93 11.99 10.90
N ALA A 55 2.24 13.16 11.47
CA ALA A 55 2.44 13.32 12.90
C ALA A 55 1.20 12.89 13.70
N GLY A 56 0.02 13.34 13.27
CA GLY A 56 -1.27 12.98 13.89
C GLY A 56 -1.60 11.49 13.79
N TYR A 57 -1.03 10.80 12.82
CA TYR A 57 -1.17 9.33 12.66
C TYR A 57 -0.04 8.53 13.31
N GLY A 58 0.85 9.17 14.06
CA GLY A 58 1.79 8.47 14.92
C GLY A 58 3.23 8.45 14.47
N ALA A 59 3.62 9.22 13.46
CA ALA A 59 5.03 9.42 13.14
C ALA A 59 5.72 10.27 14.22
N ASP A 60 6.91 9.86 14.66
CA ASP A 60 7.78 10.63 15.55
C ASP A 60 8.76 11.51 14.76
N ILE A 61 9.21 10.98 13.61
CA ILE A 61 10.10 11.68 12.68
C ILE A 61 9.52 11.53 11.26
N ILE A 62 9.55 12.62 10.49
CA ILE A 62 9.10 12.62 9.10
C ILE A 62 10.26 13.05 8.21
N TYR A 63 10.80 12.12 7.44
CA TYR A 63 11.79 12.39 6.41
C TYR A 63 11.09 12.81 5.14
N VAL A 64 11.26 14.06 4.74
CA VAL A 64 10.63 14.62 3.55
C VAL A 64 11.67 14.75 2.45
N VAL A 65 11.42 14.10 1.33
CA VAL A 65 12.20 14.24 0.10
C VAL A 65 11.35 15.00 -0.90
N GLU A 66 11.61 16.29 -1.07
CA GLU A 66 10.88 17.15 -1.98
C GLU A 66 11.75 17.49 -3.19
N ASP A 67 11.33 17.02 -4.37
CA ASP A 67 12.01 17.30 -5.64
C ASP A 67 11.03 17.14 -6.81
N LYS A 68 11.19 17.93 -7.86
CA LYS A 68 10.40 17.85 -9.11
C LYS A 68 10.50 16.50 -9.81
N GLU A 69 11.63 15.80 -9.66
CA GLU A 69 11.86 14.45 -10.19
C GLU A 69 10.97 13.39 -9.54
N LEU A 70 10.31 13.74 -8.41
CA LEU A 70 9.43 12.88 -7.65
C LEU A 70 7.93 13.21 -7.84
N LYS A 71 7.60 14.09 -8.79
CA LYS A 71 6.20 14.44 -9.08
C LYS A 71 5.38 13.20 -9.45
N TYR A 72 5.93 12.36 -10.31
CA TYR A 72 5.34 11.07 -10.68
C TYR A 72 6.14 9.92 -10.11
N TYR A 73 5.46 8.80 -9.86
CA TYR A 73 6.18 7.59 -9.52
C TYR A 73 6.94 7.05 -10.74
N LEU A 74 8.25 7.11 -10.66
CA LEU A 74 9.16 6.46 -11.59
C LEU A 74 10.15 5.63 -10.76
N THR A 75 10.27 4.36 -11.09
CA THR A 75 11.00 3.36 -10.28
C THR A 75 12.42 3.78 -9.94
N GLU A 76 13.19 4.30 -10.91
CA GLU A 76 14.58 4.66 -10.68
C GLU A 76 14.71 5.88 -9.76
N GLN A 77 13.92 6.94 -9.98
CA GLN A 77 13.94 8.15 -9.17
C GLN A 77 13.56 7.84 -7.71
N TYR A 78 12.43 7.18 -7.51
CA TYR A 78 12.00 6.78 -6.16
C TYR A 78 13.01 5.83 -5.50
N SER A 79 13.57 4.90 -6.26
CA SER A 79 14.56 3.94 -5.77
C SER A 79 15.87 4.63 -5.34
N GLN A 80 16.34 5.64 -6.07
CA GLN A 80 17.52 6.42 -5.68
C GLN A 80 17.28 7.21 -4.41
N ALA A 81 16.12 7.89 -4.33
CA ALA A 81 15.75 8.70 -3.19
C ALA A 81 15.61 7.87 -1.90
N VAL A 82 14.77 6.82 -1.94
CA VAL A 82 14.55 5.98 -0.76
C VAL A 82 15.82 5.24 -0.36
N TYR A 83 16.62 4.74 -1.34
CA TYR A 83 17.90 4.09 -1.03
C TYR A 83 18.84 5.00 -0.24
N GLN A 84 18.97 6.29 -0.62
CA GLN A 84 19.83 7.23 0.09
C GLN A 84 19.32 7.49 1.50
N VAL A 85 18.00 7.64 1.69
CA VAL A 85 17.40 7.77 3.04
C VAL A 85 17.74 6.55 3.89
N LEU A 86 17.43 5.34 3.39
CA LEU A 86 17.65 4.10 4.15
C LEU A 86 19.13 3.85 4.44
N LYS A 87 20.02 4.24 3.51
CA LYS A 87 21.47 4.09 3.70
C LYS A 87 22.05 5.07 4.71
N THR A 88 21.47 6.27 4.79
CA THR A 88 21.91 7.32 5.71
C THR A 88 21.44 7.07 7.14
N TYR A 89 20.20 6.62 7.31
CA TYR A 89 19.59 6.49 8.65
C TYR A 89 19.54 5.07 9.20
N GLU A 90 19.91 4.07 8.40
CA GLU A 90 20.08 2.65 8.78
C GLU A 90 18.94 2.10 9.64
N PRO A 91 17.67 2.06 9.12
CA PRO A 91 16.54 1.56 9.89
C PRO A 91 16.67 0.08 10.25
N ASN A 92 16.03 -0.33 11.35
CA ASN A 92 15.87 -1.74 11.71
C ASN A 92 14.79 -2.42 10.87
N ILE A 93 13.64 -1.74 10.71
CA ILE A 93 12.47 -2.25 9.98
C ILE A 93 12.05 -1.23 8.92
N VAL A 94 11.66 -1.70 7.74
CA VAL A 94 11.06 -0.85 6.69
C VAL A 94 9.79 -1.49 6.16
N LEU A 95 8.70 -0.73 6.23
CA LEU A 95 7.38 -1.15 5.79
C LEU A 95 6.94 -0.39 4.53
N TYR A 96 6.34 -1.12 3.60
CA TYR A 96 5.76 -0.61 2.35
C TYR A 96 4.33 -1.10 2.20
N GLY A 97 3.48 -0.36 1.48
CA GLY A 97 2.20 -0.90 1.03
C GLY A 97 2.38 -2.00 -0.03
N ALA A 98 1.60 -3.06 -0.01
CA ALA A 98 1.58 -4.07 -1.07
C ALA A 98 0.73 -3.60 -2.26
N THR A 99 0.85 -2.34 -2.64
CA THR A 99 0.26 -1.70 -3.81
C THR A 99 1.09 -1.98 -5.06
N SER A 100 0.65 -1.53 -6.22
CA SER A 100 1.48 -1.60 -7.44
C SER A 100 2.83 -0.89 -7.28
N ILE A 101 2.84 0.27 -6.59
CA ILE A 101 4.07 1.04 -6.32
C ILE A 101 4.98 0.28 -5.35
N GLY A 102 4.45 -0.16 -4.22
CA GLY A 102 5.29 -0.85 -3.22
C GLY A 102 5.82 -2.20 -3.70
N ARG A 103 5.05 -2.92 -4.52
CA ARG A 103 5.48 -4.19 -5.13
C ARG A 103 6.57 -4.01 -6.20
N ASP A 104 6.68 -2.83 -6.79
CA ASP A 104 7.77 -2.47 -7.69
C ASP A 104 9.00 -1.94 -6.93
N LEU A 105 8.78 -1.02 -5.99
CA LEU A 105 9.85 -0.31 -5.29
C LEU A 105 10.58 -1.19 -4.26
N ALA A 106 9.85 -1.91 -3.40
CA ALA A 106 10.43 -2.62 -2.27
C ALA A 106 11.40 -3.74 -2.67
N PRO A 107 11.11 -4.59 -3.69
CA PRO A 107 12.07 -5.62 -4.13
C PRO A 107 13.37 -5.02 -4.68
N ARG A 108 13.27 -3.90 -5.40
CA ARG A 108 14.43 -3.21 -5.93
C ARG A 108 15.33 -2.66 -4.83
N LEU A 109 14.73 -2.11 -3.77
CA LEU A 109 15.46 -1.63 -2.60
C LEU A 109 16.07 -2.78 -1.78
N SER A 110 15.33 -3.86 -1.58
CA SER A 110 15.81 -5.07 -0.91
C SER A 110 17.07 -5.61 -1.59
N ALA A 111 17.06 -5.74 -2.92
CA ALA A 111 18.23 -6.17 -3.69
C ALA A 111 19.41 -5.20 -3.55
N ARG A 112 19.19 -3.88 -3.61
CA ARG A 112 20.23 -2.85 -3.45
C ARG A 112 20.83 -2.83 -2.04
N LEU A 113 20.00 -3.07 -1.02
CA LEU A 113 20.42 -3.13 0.38
C LEU A 113 20.97 -4.51 0.78
N ARG A 114 20.85 -5.52 -0.10
CA ARG A 114 21.26 -6.92 0.14
C ARG A 114 20.58 -7.50 1.39
N THR A 115 19.28 -7.31 1.50
CA THR A 115 18.48 -7.82 2.60
C THR A 115 17.24 -8.57 2.12
N GLY A 116 16.56 -9.27 3.05
CA GLY A 116 15.32 -9.99 2.75
C GLY A 116 14.11 -9.07 2.65
N LEU A 117 13.11 -9.50 1.86
CA LEU A 117 11.81 -8.85 1.75
C LEU A 117 10.70 -9.91 1.81
N THR A 118 9.76 -9.75 2.73
CA THR A 118 8.54 -10.56 2.77
C THR A 118 7.39 -9.78 2.15
N ALA A 119 6.79 -10.35 1.10
CA ALA A 119 5.76 -9.67 0.32
C ALA A 119 4.34 -10.04 0.75
N ASP A 120 3.42 -9.06 0.69
CA ASP A 120 1.96 -9.23 0.84
C ASP A 120 1.57 -9.76 2.23
N CYS A 121 2.20 -9.21 3.27
CA CYS A 121 1.94 -9.60 4.66
C CYS A 121 0.55 -9.15 5.10
N THR A 122 -0.06 -9.97 5.97
CA THR A 122 -1.36 -9.69 6.57
C THR A 122 -1.29 -9.57 8.09
N LYS A 123 -0.14 -9.92 8.71
CA LYS A 123 0.14 -9.73 10.12
C LYS A 123 1.62 -9.44 10.32
N LEU A 124 1.92 -8.52 11.22
CA LEU A 124 3.27 -8.18 11.66
C LEU A 124 3.33 -8.21 13.18
N GLU A 125 4.38 -8.79 13.72
CA GLU A 125 4.69 -8.83 15.16
C GLU A 125 6.18 -8.59 15.36
N ALA A 126 6.58 -8.09 16.51
CA ALA A 126 7.99 -7.95 16.87
C ALA A 126 8.26 -8.50 18.26
N ASP A 127 9.51 -8.91 18.52
CA ASP A 127 9.99 -9.21 19.85
C ASP A 127 10.77 -8.01 20.46
N GLU A 128 11.12 -8.12 21.73
CA GLU A 128 11.90 -7.10 22.45
C GLU A 128 13.32 -6.95 21.92
N GLN A 129 13.82 -7.94 21.18
CA GLN A 129 15.13 -7.92 20.53
C GLN A 129 15.08 -7.18 19.17
N GLY A 130 13.88 -6.75 18.73
CA GLY A 130 13.67 -6.04 17.48
C GLY A 130 13.63 -6.93 16.25
N ASN A 131 13.38 -8.23 16.40
CA ASN A 131 13.12 -9.12 15.27
C ASN A 131 11.67 -8.98 14.81
N LEU A 132 11.48 -8.90 13.49
CA LEU A 132 10.17 -8.78 12.87
C LEU A 132 9.67 -10.15 12.39
N TYR A 133 8.47 -10.51 12.82
CA TYR A 133 7.74 -11.70 12.39
C TYR A 133 6.70 -11.30 11.35
N MET A 134 6.89 -11.73 10.11
CA MET A 134 6.12 -11.30 8.95
C MET A 134 5.24 -12.44 8.47
N THR A 135 3.95 -12.41 8.79
CA THR A 135 3.01 -13.47 8.40
C THR A 135 2.27 -13.09 7.14
N ARG A 136 2.27 -14.02 6.19
CA ARG A 136 1.57 -13.88 4.91
C ARG A 136 0.78 -15.14 4.56
N PRO A 137 -0.36 -15.02 3.85
CA PRO A 137 -1.04 -16.17 3.28
C PRO A 137 -0.21 -16.77 2.13
N ALA A 138 -0.24 -18.10 2.05
CA ALA A 138 0.39 -18.88 1.00
C ALA A 138 -0.63 -19.88 0.42
N PHE A 139 -0.33 -20.45 -0.75
CA PHE A 139 -1.15 -21.48 -1.40
C PHE A 139 -2.65 -21.12 -1.46
N GLY A 140 -2.95 -19.94 -1.99
CA GLY A 140 -4.35 -19.48 -2.14
C GLY A 140 -5.07 -19.11 -0.85
N GLY A 141 -4.33 -18.90 0.25
CA GLY A 141 -4.88 -18.52 1.56
C GLY A 141 -5.16 -19.69 2.50
N ASN A 142 -4.84 -20.93 2.09
CA ASN A 142 -5.05 -22.12 2.92
C ASN A 142 -3.97 -22.31 3.98
N LEU A 143 -2.82 -21.68 3.83
CA LEU A 143 -1.70 -21.73 4.76
C LEU A 143 -1.21 -20.32 5.08
N PHE A 144 -0.63 -20.16 6.26
CA PHE A 144 0.09 -18.94 6.64
C PHE A 144 1.55 -19.29 6.88
N ALA A 145 2.44 -18.46 6.30
CA ALA A 145 3.87 -18.57 6.54
C ALA A 145 4.31 -17.35 7.35
N THR A 146 4.97 -17.59 8.49
CA THR A 146 5.65 -16.53 9.25
C THR A 146 7.14 -16.57 8.94
N ILE A 147 7.66 -15.46 8.44
CA ILE A 147 9.02 -15.32 7.92
C ILE A 147 9.77 -14.33 8.81
N VAL A 148 11.04 -14.61 9.06
CA VAL A 148 11.96 -13.77 9.83
C VAL A 148 13.22 -13.49 9.03
N CYS A 149 13.88 -12.35 9.30
CA CYS A 149 15.14 -11.97 8.69
C CYS A 149 16.16 -11.62 9.80
N PRO A 150 16.75 -12.63 10.47
CA PRO A 150 17.55 -12.41 11.68
C PRO A 150 18.90 -11.72 11.38
N ASP A 151 19.53 -12.05 10.25
CA ASP A 151 20.95 -11.75 9.98
C ASP A 151 21.17 -10.45 9.20
N HIS A 152 20.13 -9.90 8.58
CA HIS A 152 20.24 -8.71 7.72
C HIS A 152 19.31 -7.59 8.16
N ARG A 153 19.74 -6.36 7.89
CA ARG A 153 18.99 -5.12 8.16
C ARG A 153 19.02 -4.22 6.92
N PRO A 154 17.94 -3.47 6.70
CA PRO A 154 16.66 -3.52 7.41
C PRO A 154 15.87 -4.81 7.16
N GLN A 155 14.99 -5.19 8.09
CA GLN A 155 13.97 -6.19 7.86
C GLN A 155 12.85 -5.54 7.05
N MET A 156 12.51 -6.06 5.87
CA MET A 156 11.60 -5.39 4.96
C MET A 156 10.33 -6.20 4.71
N SER A 157 9.21 -5.49 4.65
CA SER A 157 7.90 -6.08 4.36
C SER A 157 7.06 -5.20 3.46
N THR A 158 6.33 -5.80 2.50
CA THR A 158 5.16 -5.16 1.94
C THR A 158 3.91 -5.69 2.62
N VAL A 159 2.99 -4.81 2.97
CA VAL A 159 1.78 -5.12 3.74
C VAL A 159 0.54 -4.86 2.90
N ARG A 160 -0.37 -5.80 2.90
CA ARG A 160 -1.63 -5.70 2.16
C ARG A 160 -2.48 -4.55 2.70
N GLY A 161 -2.98 -3.69 1.82
CA GLY A 161 -3.89 -2.61 2.20
C GLY A 161 -5.23 -3.14 2.73
N GLY A 162 -5.85 -2.40 3.64
CA GLY A 162 -7.12 -2.77 4.27
C GLY A 162 -7.02 -3.80 5.38
N VAL A 163 -5.83 -4.29 5.72
CA VAL A 163 -5.62 -5.34 6.74
C VAL A 163 -5.23 -4.76 8.08
N MET A 164 -4.38 -3.73 8.06
CA MET A 164 -3.92 -3.09 9.29
C MET A 164 -4.85 -1.94 9.69
N LYS A 165 -4.97 -1.72 10.98
CA LYS A 165 -5.82 -0.65 11.51
C LYS A 165 -5.03 0.66 11.58
N LYS A 166 -5.54 1.70 10.93
CA LYS A 166 -4.99 3.05 11.11
C LYS A 166 -5.32 3.58 12.51
N ARG A 167 -4.42 4.40 13.05
CA ARG A 167 -4.69 5.12 14.30
C ARG A 167 -5.75 6.20 14.09
N GLU A 168 -6.44 6.56 15.17
CA GLU A 168 -7.22 7.78 15.21
C GLU A 168 -6.29 8.99 15.08
N PHE A 169 -6.75 10.00 14.36
CA PHE A 169 -5.99 11.22 14.15
C PHE A 169 -5.91 12.05 15.42
N ASP A 170 -4.71 12.36 15.87
CA ASP A 170 -4.43 13.22 17.01
C ASP A 170 -3.80 14.54 16.54
N ALA A 171 -4.59 15.60 16.49
CA ALA A 171 -4.15 16.93 16.06
C ALA A 171 -3.13 17.58 17.02
N GLY A 172 -3.02 17.10 18.25
CA GLY A 172 -2.06 17.61 19.25
C GLY A 172 -0.65 17.04 19.09
N ARG A 173 -0.51 15.94 18.33
CA ARG A 173 0.78 15.26 18.16
C ARG A 173 1.68 16.03 17.19
N LYS A 174 2.95 16.13 17.55
CA LYS A 174 3.99 16.76 16.72
C LYS A 174 5.05 15.73 16.36
N ALA A 175 5.65 15.89 15.19
CA ALA A 175 6.78 15.11 14.72
C ALA A 175 7.97 16.03 14.38
N GLU A 176 9.17 15.49 14.49
CA GLU A 176 10.35 16.11 13.92
C GLU A 176 10.30 15.98 12.39
N ILE A 177 10.46 17.10 11.67
CA ILE A 177 10.49 17.09 10.20
C ILE A 177 11.94 17.28 9.75
N VAL A 178 12.43 16.31 8.98
CA VAL A 178 13.79 16.30 8.44
C VAL A 178 13.72 16.37 6.92
N GLU A 179 14.19 17.46 6.35
CA GLU A 179 14.29 17.59 4.89
C GLU A 179 15.54 16.86 4.39
N VAL A 180 15.35 15.94 3.46
CA VAL A 180 16.45 15.14 2.90
C VAL A 180 16.67 15.53 1.45
N LYS A 181 17.89 15.95 1.12
CA LYS A 181 18.31 16.23 -0.25
C LYS A 181 18.89 14.96 -0.88
N VAL A 182 18.50 14.69 -2.11
CA VAL A 182 18.94 13.53 -2.89
C VAL A 182 20.01 13.93 -3.89
N ASN A 183 21.07 13.16 -3.94
CA ASN A 183 22.07 13.26 -5.01
C ASN A 183 21.66 12.36 -6.17
N TRP A 184 21.21 12.98 -7.27
CA TRP A 184 20.69 12.26 -8.41
C TRP A 184 21.78 11.76 -9.36
N ASP A 185 21.79 10.49 -9.64
CA ASP A 185 22.47 9.92 -10.82
C ASP A 185 21.47 9.90 -12.00
N LYS A 186 21.41 11.03 -12.72
CA LYS A 186 20.48 11.20 -13.85
C LYS A 186 20.84 10.34 -15.05
N SER A 187 22.06 9.81 -15.14
CA SER A 187 22.45 8.91 -16.22
C SER A 187 21.64 7.61 -16.24
N ARG A 188 21.02 7.27 -15.11
CA ARG A 188 20.16 6.09 -14.94
C ARG A 188 18.67 6.36 -15.19
N PHE A 189 18.30 7.59 -15.49
CA PHE A 189 16.91 7.95 -15.79
C PHE A 189 16.53 7.52 -17.21
N ALA A 190 16.15 6.25 -17.37
CA ALA A 190 15.82 5.66 -18.66
C ALA A 190 14.38 5.93 -19.15
N VAL A 191 13.52 6.45 -18.26
CA VAL A 191 12.08 6.65 -18.50
C VAL A 191 11.68 8.02 -18.01
N SER A 192 10.79 8.70 -18.78
CA SER A 192 10.16 9.96 -18.41
C SER A 192 8.67 9.93 -18.74
N VAL A 193 7.88 10.67 -17.98
CA VAL A 193 6.45 10.87 -18.28
C VAL A 193 6.35 11.89 -19.41
N VAL A 194 5.73 11.50 -20.51
CA VAL A 194 5.50 12.38 -21.67
C VAL A 194 4.21 13.17 -21.49
N GLU A 195 3.14 12.48 -21.07
CA GLU A 195 1.82 13.06 -20.93
C GLU A 195 1.04 12.34 -19.82
N GLU A 196 0.22 13.07 -19.10
CA GLU A 196 -0.74 12.53 -18.13
C GLU A 196 -2.15 12.89 -18.61
N VAL A 197 -2.93 11.86 -18.92
CA VAL A 197 -4.35 12.02 -19.30
C VAL A 197 -5.20 11.59 -18.11
N LEU A 198 -5.87 12.55 -17.49
CA LEU A 198 -6.77 12.28 -16.38
C LEU A 198 -8.10 11.74 -16.94
N ALA A 199 -8.45 10.53 -16.54
CA ALA A 199 -9.79 10.01 -16.79
C ALA A 199 -10.82 10.80 -15.95
N GLU A 200 -12.00 11.07 -16.53
CA GLU A 200 -13.12 11.60 -15.76
C GLU A 200 -13.43 10.61 -14.62
N LYS A 201 -13.44 11.11 -13.37
CA LYS A 201 -13.74 10.27 -12.22
C LYS A 201 -15.15 9.70 -12.39
N SER A 202 -15.26 8.39 -12.58
CA SER A 202 -16.56 7.72 -12.45
C SER A 202 -17.10 7.98 -11.05
N ALA A 203 -18.37 8.39 -10.95
CA ALA A 203 -18.99 8.84 -9.71
C ALA A 203 -19.04 7.80 -8.58
N GLU A 204 -18.74 6.53 -8.87
CA GLU A 204 -18.83 5.41 -7.93
C GLU A 204 -17.49 4.68 -7.79
N SER A 205 -16.68 5.06 -6.79
CA SER A 205 -15.54 4.25 -6.38
C SER A 205 -16.01 2.99 -5.65
N ILE A 206 -15.37 1.84 -5.93
CA ILE A 206 -15.62 0.60 -5.18
C ILE A 206 -14.76 0.48 -3.93
N ASP A 207 -13.79 1.38 -3.72
CA ASP A 207 -12.82 1.28 -2.64
C ASP A 207 -13.46 1.47 -1.25
N ASP A 208 -14.43 2.39 -1.17
CA ASP A 208 -15.10 2.76 0.08
C ASP A 208 -16.56 2.24 0.16
N ALA A 209 -16.96 1.40 -0.80
CA ALA A 209 -18.31 0.90 -0.86
C ALA A 209 -18.62 -0.06 0.30
N LYS A 210 -19.70 0.22 1.04
CA LYS A 210 -20.18 -0.64 2.14
C LYS A 210 -20.82 -1.93 1.64
N PHE A 211 -21.57 -1.86 0.54
CA PHE A 211 -22.21 -2.99 -0.10
C PHE A 211 -21.72 -3.13 -1.54
N LEU A 212 -21.16 -4.29 -1.88
CA LEU A 212 -20.67 -4.61 -3.21
C LEU A 212 -21.42 -5.80 -3.80
N VAL A 213 -21.88 -5.66 -5.05
CA VAL A 213 -22.36 -6.76 -5.89
C VAL A 213 -21.34 -6.97 -7.00
N SER A 214 -20.60 -8.07 -6.94
CA SER A 214 -19.52 -8.39 -7.86
C SER A 214 -19.96 -9.39 -8.91
N CYS A 215 -19.75 -9.04 -10.18
CA CYS A 215 -20.13 -9.83 -11.35
C CYS A 215 -18.97 -10.70 -11.85
N GLY A 216 -19.26 -11.96 -12.13
CA GLY A 216 -18.35 -12.87 -12.84
C GLY A 216 -18.91 -13.27 -14.21
N ARG A 217 -18.17 -14.13 -14.93
CA ARG A 217 -18.57 -14.63 -16.26
C ARG A 217 -19.95 -15.29 -16.30
N GLY A 218 -20.40 -15.89 -15.20
CA GLY A 218 -21.69 -16.56 -15.12
C GLY A 218 -22.88 -15.64 -15.32
N VAL A 219 -22.72 -14.33 -15.09
CA VAL A 219 -23.79 -13.32 -15.27
C VAL A 219 -23.55 -12.37 -16.44
N LYS A 220 -22.59 -12.65 -17.33
CA LYS A 220 -22.18 -11.78 -18.43
C LYS A 220 -23.34 -11.29 -19.31
N ASN A 221 -24.37 -12.12 -19.50
CA ASN A 221 -25.53 -11.81 -20.33
C ASN A 221 -26.65 -11.09 -19.55
N ASN A 222 -26.48 -10.82 -18.26
CA ASN A 222 -27.48 -10.22 -17.38
C ASN A 222 -26.91 -9.04 -16.57
N LEU A 223 -25.84 -8.39 -17.03
CA LEU A 223 -25.18 -7.31 -16.29
C LEU A 223 -26.10 -6.15 -15.96
N GLU A 224 -26.99 -5.77 -16.88
CA GLU A 224 -28.01 -4.74 -16.67
C GLU A 224 -28.97 -5.08 -15.51
N LYS A 225 -29.45 -6.36 -15.47
CA LYS A 225 -30.30 -6.83 -14.38
C LYS A 225 -29.59 -6.81 -13.03
N VAL A 226 -28.30 -7.20 -13.02
CA VAL A 226 -27.47 -7.16 -11.80
C VAL A 226 -27.22 -5.72 -11.37
N ALA A 227 -26.98 -4.80 -12.30
CA ALA A 227 -26.82 -3.38 -11.99
C ALA A 227 -28.09 -2.77 -11.40
N ALA A 228 -29.27 -3.09 -11.99
CA ALA A 228 -30.57 -2.67 -11.46
C ALA A 228 -30.82 -3.22 -10.06
N PHE A 229 -30.51 -4.49 -9.84
CA PHE A 229 -30.60 -5.11 -8.51
C PHE A 229 -29.66 -4.43 -7.50
N ALA A 230 -28.39 -4.25 -7.85
CA ALA A 230 -27.42 -3.57 -6.98
C ALA A 230 -27.92 -2.17 -6.58
N LYS A 231 -28.42 -1.41 -7.56
CA LYS A 231 -29.02 -0.09 -7.31
C LYS A 231 -30.20 -0.13 -6.36
N SER A 232 -31.09 -1.14 -6.49
CA SER A 232 -32.30 -1.26 -5.64
C SER A 232 -31.98 -1.52 -4.17
N ILE A 233 -30.80 -2.09 -3.86
CA ILE A 233 -30.33 -2.35 -2.49
C ILE A 233 -29.26 -1.35 -2.02
N GLY A 234 -28.99 -0.30 -2.78
CA GLY A 234 -27.97 0.71 -2.46
C GLY A 234 -26.53 0.17 -2.51
N ALA A 235 -26.29 -0.88 -3.32
CA ALA A 235 -24.97 -1.47 -3.50
C ALA A 235 -24.28 -0.93 -4.75
N THR A 236 -22.95 -0.84 -4.69
CA THR A 236 -22.10 -0.52 -5.84
C THR A 236 -21.75 -1.81 -6.61
N THR A 237 -21.72 -1.74 -7.95
CA THR A 237 -21.33 -2.88 -8.78
C THR A 237 -19.80 -2.97 -8.92
N SER A 238 -19.28 -4.19 -8.85
CA SER A 238 -17.87 -4.53 -9.14
C SER A 238 -17.78 -5.76 -10.04
N SER A 239 -16.59 -6.16 -10.44
CA SER A 239 -16.43 -7.31 -11.32
C SER A 239 -15.13 -8.08 -11.04
N SER A 240 -15.12 -9.33 -11.53
CA SER A 240 -13.91 -10.12 -11.66
C SER A 240 -13.13 -9.71 -12.93
N ARG A 241 -11.81 -9.98 -12.95
CA ARG A 241 -10.94 -9.73 -14.11
C ARG A 241 -11.49 -10.25 -15.43
N ALA A 242 -12.17 -11.39 -15.42
CA ALA A 242 -12.69 -12.01 -16.64
C ALA A 242 -13.71 -11.14 -17.41
N LEU A 243 -14.47 -10.28 -16.72
CA LEU A 243 -15.39 -9.33 -17.37
C LEU A 243 -14.66 -8.09 -17.88
N VAL A 244 -13.60 -7.68 -17.21
CA VAL A 244 -12.73 -6.56 -17.65
C VAL A 244 -11.96 -6.96 -18.90
N ASP A 245 -11.32 -8.12 -18.91
CA ASP A 245 -10.57 -8.64 -20.06
C ASP A 245 -11.48 -8.85 -21.31
N SER A 246 -12.79 -9.06 -21.12
CA SER A 246 -13.76 -9.14 -22.19
C SER A 246 -14.40 -7.79 -22.60
N GLY A 247 -13.95 -6.67 -22.01
CA GLY A 247 -14.45 -5.32 -22.31
C GLY A 247 -15.88 -5.03 -21.82
N LEU A 248 -16.46 -5.92 -21.00
CA LEU A 248 -17.84 -5.78 -20.50
C LEU A 248 -17.94 -4.92 -19.24
N MET A 249 -16.83 -4.75 -18.51
CA MET A 249 -16.76 -3.91 -17.31
C MET A 249 -15.46 -3.11 -17.31
N PRO A 250 -15.47 -1.88 -16.78
CA PRO A 250 -14.28 -1.06 -16.71
C PRO A 250 -13.29 -1.57 -15.65
N SER A 251 -12.00 -1.33 -15.84
CA SER A 251 -10.91 -1.77 -14.96
C SER A 251 -11.02 -1.22 -13.54
N GLU A 252 -11.58 -0.02 -13.37
CA GLU A 252 -11.80 0.64 -12.09
C GLU A 252 -12.78 -0.11 -11.18
N LYS A 253 -13.60 -0.99 -11.75
CA LYS A 253 -14.53 -1.86 -11.02
C LYS A 253 -13.99 -3.27 -10.77
N GLN A 254 -12.75 -3.56 -11.15
CA GLN A 254 -12.15 -4.87 -10.92
C GLN A 254 -11.74 -5.06 -9.46
N VAL A 255 -12.21 -6.15 -8.84
CA VAL A 255 -11.74 -6.64 -7.53
C VAL A 255 -10.78 -7.80 -7.74
N GLY A 256 -9.62 -7.78 -7.08
CA GLY A 256 -8.63 -8.85 -7.12
C GLY A 256 -7.19 -8.36 -7.15
N GLN A 257 -6.25 -9.28 -7.31
CA GLN A 257 -4.81 -9.03 -7.24
C GLN A 257 -4.30 -7.94 -8.20
N THR A 258 -4.86 -7.88 -9.40
CA THR A 258 -4.50 -6.89 -10.43
C THR A 258 -5.51 -5.74 -10.52
N GLY A 259 -6.49 -5.72 -9.63
CA GLY A 259 -7.50 -4.68 -9.49
C GLY A 259 -7.43 -4.04 -8.12
N LYS A 260 -8.60 -3.71 -7.58
CA LYS A 260 -8.73 -3.08 -6.27
C LYS A 260 -8.89 -4.10 -5.16
N THR A 261 -8.33 -3.80 -3.99
CA THR A 261 -8.63 -4.49 -2.74
C THR A 261 -9.77 -3.73 -2.05
N VAL A 262 -10.81 -4.43 -1.64
CA VAL A 262 -12.02 -3.84 -1.07
C VAL A 262 -12.32 -4.41 0.30
N ARG A 263 -13.00 -3.63 1.15
CA ARG A 263 -13.42 -4.03 2.50
C ARG A 263 -14.88 -3.65 2.76
N PRO A 264 -15.83 -4.23 2.02
CA PRO A 264 -17.23 -3.95 2.24
C PRO A 264 -17.77 -4.68 3.48
N GLN A 265 -18.89 -4.18 4.02
CA GLN A 265 -19.64 -4.90 5.04
C GLN A 265 -20.36 -6.13 4.45
N VAL A 266 -20.81 -6.01 3.19
CA VAL A 266 -21.43 -7.11 2.44
C VAL A 266 -20.82 -7.19 1.06
N TYR A 267 -20.36 -8.37 0.68
CA TYR A 267 -19.85 -8.69 -0.66
C TYR A 267 -20.69 -9.83 -1.26
N MET A 268 -21.48 -9.50 -2.26
CA MET A 268 -22.30 -10.48 -2.98
C MET A 268 -21.64 -10.85 -4.32
N ALA A 269 -21.18 -12.08 -4.45
CA ALA A 269 -20.53 -12.58 -5.65
C ALA A 269 -21.54 -13.34 -6.54
N LEU A 270 -21.80 -12.83 -7.75
CA LEU A 270 -22.74 -13.40 -8.70
C LEU A 270 -21.99 -13.93 -9.93
N GLY A 271 -22.13 -15.23 -10.18
CA GLY A 271 -21.50 -15.89 -11.34
C GLY A 271 -19.96 -15.91 -11.31
N ILE A 272 -19.37 -15.84 -10.12
CA ILE A 272 -17.93 -16.01 -9.88
C ILE A 272 -17.71 -17.46 -9.43
N SER A 273 -16.96 -18.23 -10.23
CA SER A 273 -16.75 -19.67 -10.01
C SER A 273 -15.60 -19.96 -9.04
N GLY A 274 -15.58 -19.35 -7.85
CA GLY A 274 -14.56 -19.61 -6.82
C GLY A 274 -13.15 -19.19 -7.24
N ALA A 275 -13.00 -18.19 -8.11
CA ALA A 275 -11.72 -17.62 -8.42
C ALA A 275 -11.09 -17.10 -7.11
N VAL A 276 -9.95 -17.68 -6.72
CA VAL A 276 -9.27 -17.40 -5.45
C VAL A 276 -8.97 -15.90 -5.30
N GLN A 277 -8.63 -15.24 -6.39
CA GLN A 277 -8.21 -13.83 -6.36
C GLN A 277 -9.30 -12.85 -5.91
N PRO A 278 -10.54 -12.84 -6.44
CA PRO A 278 -11.59 -11.95 -5.92
C PRO A 278 -11.88 -12.19 -4.43
N VAL A 279 -11.86 -13.46 -4.00
CA VAL A 279 -12.12 -13.82 -2.60
C VAL A 279 -10.98 -13.39 -1.69
N SER A 280 -9.73 -13.65 -2.08
CA SER A 280 -8.54 -13.34 -1.26
C SER A 280 -8.27 -11.83 -1.11
N TYR A 281 -8.79 -11.00 -2.02
CA TYR A 281 -8.64 -9.53 -2.00
C TYR A 281 -9.92 -8.80 -1.56
N THR A 282 -10.86 -9.55 -0.97
CA THR A 282 -12.04 -9.01 -0.31
C THR A 282 -11.89 -9.22 1.19
N HIS A 283 -11.82 -8.13 1.94
CA HIS A 283 -11.81 -8.16 3.40
C HIS A 283 -13.21 -7.80 3.89
N LEU A 284 -13.93 -8.80 4.39
CA LEU A 284 -15.23 -8.61 5.04
C LEU A 284 -15.01 -8.25 6.52
N THR A 285 -15.79 -7.29 7.01
CA THR A 285 -15.80 -6.90 8.43
C THR A 285 -16.69 -7.82 9.22
#